data_98917316e0ba3baa00b64132c0bef963
#
_entry.id   98917316e0ba3baa00b64132c0bef963
#
_cell.length_a   1.000
_cell.length_b   1.000
_cell.length_c   1.000
_cell.angle_alpha   90.00
_cell.angle_beta   90.00
_cell.angle_gamma   90.00
#
_symmetry.space_group_name_H-M   'P 1'
#
loop_
_entity.id
_entity.type
_entity.pdbx_description
1 polymer ?
#
loop_
_entity_poly.entity_id
_entity_poly.type
_entity_poly.pdbx_seq_one_letter_code
_entity_poly.pdbx_strand_id
1 'polypeptide(L)'
;MAAIRHLPNTIWALLMAFSAPAVFAAPVVSLNVEPFSTPLEQLNQSGSCRRCDLRGADLHGAHLIGADLRDADLRGANLEGANLEGADLSDARLAEAHLQGATLTNAELSGTDLRRADLREAVVINAYAPDVLTEGMEFAGSNLTGSHLIYGGK
;
A
#
# COMPACT_ATOMS: atom_id res chain seq x y z
N MET A 1 -46.24 -12.91 -79.05
CA MET A 1 -44.78 -12.67 -79.21
C MET A 1 -44.51 -11.23 -78.79
N ALA A 2 -44.06 -11.01 -77.59
CA ALA A 2 -43.64 -9.71 -77.15
C ALA A 2 -42.42 -9.91 -76.20
N ALA A 3 -41.31 -9.44 -76.70
CA ALA A 3 -40.01 -9.55 -76.09
C ALA A 3 -39.92 -8.72 -74.78
N ILE A 4 -39.57 -9.35 -73.68
CA ILE A 4 -39.23 -8.74 -72.45
C ILE A 4 -37.80 -8.16 -72.59
N ARG A 5 -37.70 -6.86 -72.77
CA ARG A 5 -36.42 -6.16 -72.87
C ARG A 5 -35.78 -6.15 -71.48
N HIS A 6 -34.58 -6.69 -71.37
CA HIS A 6 -33.71 -6.59 -70.25
C HIS A 6 -33.50 -5.08 -69.87
N LEU A 7 -33.87 -4.74 -68.65
CA LEU A 7 -33.49 -3.48 -68.07
C LEU A 7 -32.00 -3.57 -67.66
N PRO A 8 -31.20 -2.59 -67.92
CA PRO A 8 -29.78 -2.66 -67.59
C PRO A 8 -29.54 -2.60 -66.10
N ASN A 9 -28.54 -3.37 -65.70
CA ASN A 9 -28.11 -3.64 -64.33
C ASN A 9 -27.68 -2.40 -63.52
N THR A 10 -27.83 -1.20 -64.08
CA THR A 10 -27.39 0.07 -63.52
C THR A 10 -28.39 0.69 -62.53
N ILE A 11 -29.60 0.20 -62.44
CA ILE A 11 -30.63 0.76 -61.53
C ILE A 11 -30.55 0.11 -60.12
N TRP A 12 -29.98 -1.07 -60.02
CA TRP A 12 -29.78 -1.73 -58.70
C TRP A 12 -28.63 -1.15 -57.90
N ALA A 13 -27.70 -0.48 -58.54
CA ALA A 13 -26.57 0.11 -57.85
C ALA A 13 -26.89 1.43 -57.12
N LEU A 14 -28.02 2.05 -57.41
CA LEU A 14 -28.39 3.34 -56.79
C LEU A 14 -29.27 3.21 -55.53
N LEU A 15 -29.75 2.02 -55.23
CA LEU A 15 -30.63 1.76 -54.09
C LEU A 15 -29.88 1.20 -52.85
N MET A 16 -28.58 0.91 -52.98
CA MET A 16 -27.73 0.47 -51.88
C MET A 16 -26.86 1.58 -51.25
N ALA A 17 -27.06 2.82 -51.68
CA ALA A 17 -26.29 3.98 -51.15
C ALA A 17 -27.01 4.72 -50.01
N PHE A 18 -28.02 4.08 -49.38
CA PHE A 18 -28.36 4.53 -48.01
C PHE A 18 -27.36 3.91 -47.08
N SER A 19 -26.22 4.56 -47.00
CA SER A 19 -25.28 4.39 -45.92
C SER A 19 -26.05 4.43 -44.62
N ALA A 20 -25.93 3.33 -43.88
CA ALA A 20 -26.29 3.34 -42.48
C ALA A 20 -25.66 4.57 -41.85
N PRO A 21 -26.37 5.30 -40.97
CA PRO A 21 -25.74 6.40 -40.25
C PRO A 21 -24.50 5.84 -39.59
N ALA A 22 -23.36 6.41 -39.89
CA ALA A 22 -22.16 6.17 -39.12
C ALA A 22 -22.55 6.49 -37.68
N VAL A 23 -22.79 5.44 -36.92
CA VAL A 23 -22.83 5.55 -35.47
C VAL A 23 -21.43 6.03 -35.13
N PHE A 24 -21.28 7.33 -34.95
CA PHE A 24 -20.13 7.86 -34.26
C PHE A 24 -20.16 7.19 -32.90
N ALA A 25 -19.49 6.05 -32.79
CA ALA A 25 -19.11 5.54 -31.51
C ALA A 25 -18.24 6.64 -30.88
N ALA A 26 -18.85 7.43 -30.02
CA ALA A 26 -18.09 8.33 -29.18
C ALA A 26 -16.95 7.49 -28.58
N PRO A 27 -15.71 8.00 -28.54
CA PRO A 27 -14.67 7.28 -27.88
C PRO A 27 -15.18 6.99 -26.45
N VAL A 28 -15.42 5.73 -26.15
CA VAL A 28 -15.58 5.28 -24.79
C VAL A 28 -14.25 5.63 -24.12
N VAL A 29 -14.23 6.79 -23.51
CA VAL A 29 -13.17 7.08 -22.53
C VAL A 29 -13.40 6.00 -21.49
N SER A 30 -12.62 4.92 -21.59
CA SER A 30 -12.48 4.01 -20.48
C SER A 30 -11.92 4.89 -19.36
N LEU A 31 -12.81 5.37 -18.49
CA LEU A 31 -12.39 5.81 -17.18
C LEU A 31 -11.75 4.57 -16.56
N ASN A 32 -10.45 4.46 -16.72
CA ASN A 32 -9.64 3.57 -15.93
C ASN A 32 -9.70 4.17 -14.52
N VAL A 33 -10.83 3.93 -13.86
CA VAL A 33 -10.90 4.11 -12.42
C VAL A 33 -10.02 2.97 -11.91
N GLU A 34 -8.74 3.27 -11.74
CA GLU A 34 -7.88 2.41 -10.95
C GLU A 34 -8.68 2.14 -9.67
N PRO A 35 -9.05 0.89 -9.37
CA PRO A 35 -9.73 0.62 -8.12
C PRO A 35 -8.84 1.20 -7.04
N PHE A 36 -9.41 2.03 -6.16
CA PHE A 36 -8.66 2.56 -5.03
C PHE A 36 -8.00 1.35 -4.37
N SER A 37 -6.70 1.18 -4.60
CA SER A 37 -5.95 0.12 -3.95
C SER A 37 -6.07 0.33 -2.45
N THR A 38 -6.41 -0.72 -1.73
CA THR A 38 -6.42 -0.62 -0.27
C THR A 38 -5.01 -0.23 0.20
N PRO A 39 -4.87 0.42 1.36
CA PRO A 39 -3.55 0.74 1.91
C PRO A 39 -2.60 -0.47 1.94
N LEU A 40 -3.13 -1.67 2.23
CA LEU A 40 -2.36 -2.91 2.19
C LEU A 40 -1.90 -3.29 0.79
N GLU A 41 -2.75 -3.15 -0.22
CA GLU A 41 -2.37 -3.40 -1.61
C GLU A 41 -1.31 -2.41 -2.08
N GLN A 42 -1.46 -1.13 -1.73
CA GLN A 42 -0.48 -0.09 -2.02
C GLN A 42 0.87 -0.44 -1.40
N LEU A 43 0.90 -0.82 -0.10
CA LEU A 43 2.12 -1.20 0.60
C LEU A 43 2.78 -2.41 -0.05
N ASN A 44 2.01 -3.45 -0.39
CA ASN A 44 2.52 -4.66 -1.01
C ASN A 44 3.07 -4.44 -2.43
N GLN A 45 2.51 -3.51 -3.19
CA GLN A 45 2.92 -3.24 -4.57
C GLN A 45 4.08 -2.27 -4.69
N SER A 46 4.09 -1.23 -3.87
CA SER A 46 5.05 -0.13 -3.99
C SER A 46 6.09 -0.07 -2.86
N GLY A 47 5.88 -0.80 -1.78
CA GLY A 47 6.69 -0.67 -0.56
C GLY A 47 6.49 0.69 0.15
N SER A 48 5.51 1.49 -0.27
CA SER A 48 5.27 2.81 0.29
C SER A 48 3.81 3.00 0.69
N CYS A 49 3.62 3.37 1.95
CA CYS A 49 2.30 3.65 2.51
C CYS A 49 2.35 4.85 3.48
N ARG A 50 2.97 5.92 2.99
CA ARG A 50 3.06 7.15 3.76
C ARG A 50 1.68 7.72 4.07
N ARG A 51 1.43 8.04 5.35
CA ARG A 51 0.14 8.54 5.87
C ARG A 51 -1.04 7.58 5.68
N CYS A 52 -0.80 6.31 5.37
CA CYS A 52 -1.86 5.32 5.26
C CYS A 52 -2.54 5.07 6.61
N ASP A 53 -3.82 4.75 6.54
CA ASP A 53 -4.57 4.17 7.65
C ASP A 53 -4.42 2.64 7.60
N LEU A 54 -3.54 2.13 8.45
CA LEU A 54 -3.22 0.71 8.62
C LEU A 54 -3.62 0.22 10.03
N ARG A 55 -4.54 0.90 10.68
CA ARG A 55 -4.99 0.54 12.03
C ARG A 55 -5.57 -0.87 12.05
N GLY A 56 -5.06 -1.68 12.99
CA GLY A 56 -5.47 -3.08 13.12
C GLY A 56 -5.20 -3.95 11.90
N ALA A 57 -4.40 -3.49 10.95
CA ALA A 57 -4.02 -4.28 9.78
C ALA A 57 -3.28 -5.55 10.20
N ASP A 58 -3.55 -6.65 9.49
CA ASP A 58 -2.77 -7.89 9.65
C ASP A 58 -1.56 -7.85 8.70
N LEU A 59 -0.40 -7.62 9.29
CA LEU A 59 0.93 -7.56 8.65
C LEU A 59 1.85 -8.63 9.23
N HIS A 60 1.28 -9.71 9.79
CA HIS A 60 2.05 -10.81 10.37
C HIS A 60 3.04 -11.37 9.34
N GLY A 61 4.32 -11.44 9.70
CA GLY A 61 5.40 -11.95 8.85
C GLY A 61 5.61 -11.15 7.56
N ALA A 62 5.05 -9.95 7.42
CA ALA A 62 5.17 -9.15 6.20
C ALA A 62 6.63 -8.78 5.89
N HIS A 63 6.97 -8.75 4.61
CA HIS A 63 8.28 -8.32 4.11
C HIS A 63 8.26 -6.82 3.81
N LEU A 64 8.60 -6.01 4.81
CA LEU A 64 8.56 -4.54 4.76
C LEU A 64 9.97 -3.91 4.78
N ILE A 65 10.95 -4.62 4.19
CA ILE A 65 12.34 -4.15 4.11
C ILE A 65 12.39 -2.84 3.33
N GLY A 66 12.93 -1.79 3.96
CA GLY A 66 13.04 -0.47 3.37
C GLY A 66 11.71 0.24 3.06
N ALA A 67 10.60 -0.24 3.63
CA ALA A 67 9.28 0.35 3.38
C ALA A 67 9.21 1.81 3.87
N ASP A 68 8.53 2.66 3.10
CA ASP A 68 8.20 4.03 3.51
C ASP A 68 6.84 4.04 4.22
N LEU A 69 6.88 4.07 5.55
CA LEU A 69 5.72 4.08 6.45
C LEU A 69 5.63 5.38 7.25
N ARG A 70 6.27 6.45 6.77
CA ARG A 70 6.26 7.76 7.45
C ARG A 70 4.85 8.28 7.67
N ASP A 71 4.61 8.82 8.84
CA ASP A 71 3.31 9.36 9.24
C ASP A 71 2.15 8.30 9.20
N ALA A 72 2.42 7.01 8.96
CA ALA A 72 1.38 5.98 8.87
C ALA A 72 0.71 5.72 10.23
N ASP A 73 -0.57 5.41 10.23
CA ASP A 73 -1.32 5.02 11.42
C ASP A 73 -1.41 3.49 11.49
N LEU A 74 -0.53 2.88 12.27
CA LEU A 74 -0.38 1.44 12.50
C LEU A 74 -0.88 1.02 13.90
N ARG A 75 -1.73 1.82 14.55
CA ARG A 75 -2.20 1.52 15.90
C ARG A 75 -2.93 0.19 15.94
N GLY A 76 -2.51 -0.67 16.88
CA GLY A 76 -3.08 -2.01 17.04
C GLY A 76 -2.84 -2.94 15.85
N ALA A 77 -1.99 -2.59 14.89
CA ALA A 77 -1.64 -3.48 13.78
C ALA A 77 -0.88 -4.72 14.28
N ASN A 78 -1.09 -5.84 13.62
CA ASN A 78 -0.35 -7.07 13.86
C ASN A 78 0.89 -7.12 12.95
N LEU A 79 2.05 -6.84 13.51
CA LEU A 79 3.38 -6.86 12.86
C LEU A 79 4.25 -8.00 13.42
N GLU A 80 3.63 -9.01 14.05
CA GLU A 80 4.38 -10.14 14.63
C GLU A 80 5.24 -10.81 13.56
N GLY A 81 6.54 -10.97 13.85
CA GLY A 81 7.52 -11.55 12.94
C GLY A 81 7.76 -10.79 11.64
N ALA A 82 7.22 -9.58 11.48
CA ALA A 82 7.43 -8.77 10.28
C ALA A 82 8.89 -8.35 10.13
N ASN A 83 9.37 -8.28 8.88
CA ASN A 83 10.70 -7.76 8.58
C ASN A 83 10.63 -6.30 8.13
N LEU A 84 10.99 -5.40 9.04
CA LEU A 84 11.03 -3.94 8.88
C LEU A 84 12.48 -3.43 8.79
N GLU A 85 13.43 -4.27 8.36
CA GLU A 85 14.83 -3.85 8.22
C GLU A 85 14.95 -2.63 7.31
N GLY A 86 15.58 -1.56 7.82
CA GLY A 86 15.77 -0.31 7.09
C GLY A 86 14.48 0.44 6.74
N ALA A 87 13.32 0.05 7.28
CA ALA A 87 12.07 0.77 7.05
C ALA A 87 12.10 2.16 7.70
N ASP A 88 11.45 3.11 7.05
CA ASP A 88 11.25 4.46 7.57
C ASP A 88 9.87 4.58 8.22
N LEU A 89 9.85 4.61 9.54
CA LEU A 89 8.69 4.73 10.41
C LEU A 89 8.62 6.10 11.09
N SER A 90 9.34 7.10 10.57
CA SER A 90 9.37 8.44 11.16
C SER A 90 7.96 8.99 11.34
N ASP A 91 7.66 9.50 12.53
CA ASP A 91 6.36 10.03 12.94
C ASP A 91 5.18 9.04 12.80
N ALA A 92 5.44 7.75 12.59
CA ALA A 92 4.41 6.72 12.53
C ALA A 92 3.77 6.48 13.91
N ARG A 93 2.52 6.04 13.90
CA ARG A 93 1.76 5.75 15.11
C ARG A 93 1.62 4.24 15.29
N LEU A 94 2.40 3.66 16.18
CA LEU A 94 2.46 2.24 16.49
C LEU A 94 1.94 1.92 17.90
N ALA A 95 1.16 2.84 18.48
CA ALA A 95 0.61 2.59 19.82
C ALA A 95 -0.24 1.30 19.82
N GLU A 96 0.01 0.44 20.82
CA GLU A 96 -0.67 -0.86 20.97
C GLU A 96 -0.42 -1.85 19.81
N ALA A 97 0.54 -1.60 18.91
CA ALA A 97 0.90 -2.54 17.85
C ALA A 97 1.61 -3.79 18.41
N HIS A 98 1.39 -4.93 17.74
CA HIS A 98 2.03 -6.20 18.06
C HIS A 98 3.27 -6.38 17.18
N LEU A 99 4.47 -6.22 17.76
CA LEU A 99 5.77 -6.30 17.07
C LEU A 99 6.62 -7.47 17.60
N GLN A 100 6.00 -8.47 18.21
CA GLN A 100 6.70 -9.61 18.77
C GLN A 100 7.55 -10.31 17.70
N GLY A 101 8.84 -10.51 18.00
CA GLY A 101 9.77 -11.15 17.08
C GLY A 101 10.01 -10.40 15.77
N ALA A 102 9.50 -9.18 15.61
CA ALA A 102 9.74 -8.37 14.43
C ALA A 102 11.22 -7.94 14.31
N THR A 103 11.70 -7.73 13.09
CA THR A 103 13.05 -7.21 12.81
C THR A 103 12.97 -5.75 12.40
N LEU A 104 13.60 -4.85 13.19
CA LEU A 104 13.69 -3.41 12.95
C LEU A 104 15.17 -2.96 12.88
N THR A 105 16.05 -3.84 12.40
CA THR A 105 17.47 -3.52 12.24
C THR A 105 17.63 -2.34 11.28
N ASN A 106 18.39 -1.31 11.69
CA ASN A 106 18.61 -0.09 10.93
C ASN A 106 17.33 0.70 10.57
N ALA A 107 16.20 0.44 11.24
CA ALA A 107 14.97 1.19 10.99
C ALA A 107 15.09 2.63 11.49
N GLU A 108 14.40 3.54 10.82
CA GLU A 108 14.22 4.93 11.24
C GLU A 108 12.92 5.05 12.06
N LEU A 109 13.04 5.44 13.31
CA LEU A 109 11.94 5.51 14.29
C LEU A 109 11.76 6.91 14.89
N SER A 110 12.35 7.94 14.30
CA SER A 110 12.25 9.31 14.81
C SER A 110 10.81 9.74 15.03
N GLY A 111 10.48 10.24 16.20
CA GLY A 111 9.13 10.72 16.53
C GLY A 111 8.03 9.64 16.58
N THR A 112 8.40 8.37 16.46
CA THR A 112 7.43 7.26 16.44
C THR A 112 6.71 7.11 17.79
N ASP A 113 5.40 6.86 17.76
CA ASP A 113 4.61 6.55 18.94
C ASP A 113 4.53 5.02 19.15
N LEU A 114 5.34 4.50 20.07
CA LEU A 114 5.39 3.09 20.47
C LEU A 114 4.72 2.82 21.83
N ARG A 115 3.86 3.71 22.30
CA ARG A 115 3.22 3.53 23.61
C ARG A 115 2.39 2.25 23.63
N ARG A 116 2.65 1.42 24.65
CA ARG A 116 2.00 0.11 24.85
C ARG A 116 2.21 -0.88 23.70
N ALA A 117 3.14 -0.60 22.79
CA ALA A 117 3.51 -1.57 21.75
C ALA A 117 4.22 -2.77 22.39
N ASP A 118 4.01 -3.95 21.81
CA ASP A 118 4.65 -5.18 22.24
C ASP A 118 5.82 -5.54 21.33
N LEU A 119 7.03 -5.26 21.79
CA LEU A 119 8.30 -5.56 21.10
C LEU A 119 9.02 -6.76 21.72
N ARG A 120 8.35 -7.62 22.46
CA ARG A 120 9.01 -8.79 23.03
C ARG A 120 9.68 -9.62 21.95
N GLU A 121 10.90 -10.08 22.23
CA GLU A 121 11.70 -10.89 21.31
C GLU A 121 12.04 -10.18 19.98
N ALA A 122 11.69 -8.92 19.80
CA ALA A 122 12.03 -8.16 18.59
C ALA A 122 13.54 -7.89 18.49
N VAL A 123 14.03 -7.76 17.25
CA VAL A 123 15.40 -7.39 16.93
C VAL A 123 15.44 -5.94 16.45
N VAL A 124 15.95 -5.03 17.29
CA VAL A 124 15.97 -3.59 17.04
C VAL A 124 17.42 -3.09 17.10
N ILE A 125 18.25 -3.61 16.23
CA ILE A 125 19.69 -3.31 16.20
C ILE A 125 19.94 -2.05 15.38
N ASN A 126 20.70 -1.10 15.94
CA ASN A 126 21.09 0.15 15.28
C ASN A 126 19.90 0.99 14.77
N ALA A 127 18.71 0.83 15.32
CA ALA A 127 17.57 1.67 14.96
C ALA A 127 17.80 3.09 15.47
N TYR A 128 17.55 4.07 14.63
CA TYR A 128 17.62 5.48 15.00
C TYR A 128 16.26 5.92 15.52
N ALA A 129 16.20 6.34 16.79
CA ALA A 129 14.95 6.52 17.51
C ALA A 129 14.96 7.76 18.44
N PRO A 130 15.24 8.96 17.93
CA PRO A 130 15.06 10.17 18.71
C PRO A 130 13.57 10.49 18.88
N ASP A 131 13.25 11.10 20.02
CA ASP A 131 11.89 11.61 20.34
C ASP A 131 10.77 10.56 20.28
N VAL A 132 11.11 9.27 20.44
CA VAL A 132 10.14 8.17 20.45
C VAL A 132 9.35 8.17 21.76
N LEU A 133 8.04 7.92 21.66
CA LEU A 133 7.18 7.74 22.81
C LEU A 133 7.10 6.25 23.17
N THR A 134 7.59 5.85 24.35
CA THR A 134 7.73 4.43 24.75
C THR A 134 6.97 4.06 26.02
N GLU A 135 6.06 4.91 26.49
CA GLU A 135 5.33 4.66 27.75
C GLU A 135 4.54 3.34 27.67
N GLY A 136 4.81 2.42 28.60
CA GLY A 136 4.13 1.13 28.66
C GLY A 136 4.53 0.14 27.56
N MET A 137 5.58 0.42 26.79
CA MET A 137 6.13 -0.50 25.80
C MET A 137 6.69 -1.76 26.46
N GLU A 138 6.39 -2.92 25.92
CA GLU A 138 6.94 -4.21 26.36
C GLU A 138 8.08 -4.64 25.45
N PHE A 139 9.24 -4.99 26.01
CA PHE A 139 10.45 -5.35 25.25
C PHE A 139 11.24 -6.51 25.87
N ALA A 140 10.59 -7.37 26.66
CA ALA A 140 11.27 -8.52 27.27
C ALA A 140 11.84 -9.46 26.19
N GLY A 141 13.13 -9.82 26.31
CA GLY A 141 13.81 -10.68 25.34
C GLY A 141 14.20 -10.01 24.03
N SER A 142 13.88 -8.73 23.81
CA SER A 142 14.28 -8.02 22.62
C SER A 142 15.80 -7.72 22.59
N ASN A 143 16.36 -7.62 21.38
CA ASN A 143 17.74 -7.18 21.17
C ASN A 143 17.76 -5.72 20.70
N LEU A 144 18.06 -4.80 21.59
CA LEU A 144 18.09 -3.35 21.36
C LEU A 144 19.51 -2.81 21.14
N THR A 145 20.47 -3.65 20.74
CA THR A 145 21.87 -3.27 20.58
C THR A 145 22.04 -2.10 19.61
N GLY A 146 22.68 -1.02 20.09
CA GLY A 146 22.96 0.19 19.28
C GLY A 146 21.72 1.01 18.93
N SER A 147 20.54 0.64 19.38
CA SER A 147 19.32 1.46 19.19
C SER A 147 19.26 2.58 20.22
N HIS A 148 18.61 3.70 19.85
CA HIS A 148 18.38 4.84 20.75
C HIS A 148 17.13 4.69 21.63
N LEU A 149 16.40 3.57 21.52
CA LEU A 149 15.15 3.33 22.26
C LEU A 149 15.31 3.35 23.79
N ILE A 150 16.49 3.00 24.30
CA ILE A 150 16.76 2.90 25.74
C ILE A 150 17.04 4.29 26.36
N TYR A 151 17.47 5.27 25.56
CA TYR A 151 17.89 6.59 26.02
C TYR A 151 16.89 7.71 25.74
N GLY A 152 15.83 7.44 24.96
CA GLY A 152 14.85 8.43 24.50
C GLY A 152 13.56 8.54 25.31
N GLY A 153 13.33 7.62 26.25
CA GLY A 153 12.16 7.68 27.12
C GLY A 153 12.31 8.77 28.21
N LYS A 154 11.72 9.94 27.99
CA LYS A 154 11.39 10.90 29.05
C LYS A 154 9.94 10.72 29.46
#